data_04b461beb8561210c657d49c81136e54
#
_entry.id   04b461beb8561210c657d49c81136e54
#
_cell.length_a   1.000
_cell.length_b   1.000
_cell.length_c   1.000
_cell.angle_alpha   90.00
_cell.angle_beta   90.00
_cell.angle_gamma   90.00
#
_symmetry.space_group_name_H-M   'P 1'
#
loop_
_entity.id
_entity.type
_entity.pdbx_description
1 polymer ?
#
loop_
_entity_poly.entity_id
_entity_poly.type
_entity_poly.pdbx_seq_one_letter_code
_entity_poly.pdbx_strand_id
1 'polypeptide(L)'
;AKGHAEYIKSAMDYSVEAGGKRIRPMIMLETYKLCNGTNEEELYPFMAALEMIHTYSLVHDDLPAMDNDDYRRGKLTTHKKFGEDFGILAGDGLLNLAYETMLSAIHKAAKTGDAQAVLRYSAAADVIANKAGVDGMVGGQSLDVMLTDKPMNEEQLDYIFRLKTGALIEAAFMAGGIIAGCDENVTKLLEETGYNIGFA
;
A
#
# COMPACT_ATOMS: atom_id res chain seq x y z
N ALA A 1 -26.01 15.29 -6.05
CA ALA A 1 -25.49 13.92 -5.95
C ALA A 1 -25.01 13.53 -4.53
N LYS A 2 -25.40 14.28 -3.47
CA LYS A 2 -25.11 13.88 -2.09
C LYS A 2 -26.02 12.68 -1.75
N GLY A 3 -25.45 11.51 -1.49
CA GLY A 3 -26.15 10.31 -1.01
C GLY A 3 -26.01 9.06 -1.86
N HIS A 4 -25.73 9.17 -3.17
CA HIS A 4 -25.63 7.99 -4.03
C HIS A 4 -24.32 7.19 -3.87
N ALA A 5 -23.26 7.80 -3.33
CA ALA A 5 -21.97 7.15 -3.07
C ALA A 5 -21.82 6.62 -1.63
N GLU A 6 -22.83 6.75 -0.77
CA GLU A 6 -22.71 6.37 0.65
C GLU A 6 -22.49 4.86 0.82
N TYR A 7 -23.09 4.04 -0.03
CA TYR A 7 -22.95 2.59 0.08
C TYR A 7 -21.52 2.12 -0.27
N ILE A 8 -20.92 2.65 -1.33
CA ILE A 8 -19.52 2.32 -1.66
C ILE A 8 -18.54 2.85 -0.62
N LYS A 9 -18.77 4.05 -0.08
CA LYS A 9 -17.96 4.57 1.03
C LYS A 9 -18.04 3.66 2.24
N SER A 10 -19.24 3.17 2.60
CA SER A 10 -19.41 2.25 3.71
C SER A 10 -18.66 0.93 3.49
N ALA A 11 -18.56 0.43 2.25
CA ALA A 11 -17.77 -0.76 1.93
C ALA A 11 -16.27 -0.49 2.04
N MET A 12 -15.79 0.67 1.57
CA MET A 12 -14.39 1.10 1.71
C MET A 12 -14.00 1.29 3.18
N ASP A 13 -14.80 2.03 3.95
CA ASP A 13 -14.57 2.26 5.39
C ASP A 13 -14.53 0.95 6.16
N TYR A 14 -15.50 0.05 5.89
CA TYR A 14 -15.52 -1.27 6.50
C TYR A 14 -14.24 -2.05 6.24
N SER A 15 -13.72 -1.99 5.02
CA SER A 15 -12.49 -2.69 4.62
C SER A 15 -11.27 -2.15 5.37
N VAL A 16 -11.15 -0.82 5.47
CA VAL A 16 -10.06 -0.16 6.21
C VAL A 16 -10.19 -0.44 7.72
N GLU A 17 -11.40 -0.41 8.28
CA GLU A 17 -11.67 -0.63 9.71
C GLU A 17 -11.72 -2.11 10.11
N ALA A 18 -11.48 -3.05 9.19
CA ALA A 18 -11.48 -4.48 9.50
C ALA A 18 -10.36 -4.92 10.47
N GLY A 19 -9.54 -3.99 10.91
CA GLY A 19 -8.42 -4.21 11.85
C GLY A 19 -7.09 -4.38 11.12
N GLY A 20 -6.07 -4.82 11.88
CA GLY A 20 -4.71 -5.02 11.38
C GLY A 20 -3.67 -4.34 12.26
N LYS A 21 -2.42 -4.81 12.17
CA LYS A 21 -1.32 -4.31 12.98
C LYS A 21 -0.77 -2.96 12.50
N ARG A 22 -1.18 -2.47 11.33
CA ARG A 22 -0.71 -1.22 10.71
C ARG A 22 0.83 -1.14 10.63
N ILE A 23 1.48 -2.27 10.33
CA ILE A 23 2.95 -2.38 10.34
C ILE A 23 3.58 -1.44 9.30
N ARG A 24 3.01 -1.36 8.08
CA ARG A 24 3.56 -0.54 6.99
C ARG A 24 3.56 0.96 7.31
N PRO A 25 2.45 1.57 7.77
CA PRO A 25 2.46 2.94 8.27
C PRO A 25 3.42 3.15 9.45
N MET A 26 3.52 2.19 10.37
CA MET A 26 4.43 2.28 11.51
C MET A 26 5.90 2.25 11.06
N ILE A 27 6.28 1.37 10.16
CA ILE A 27 7.62 1.32 9.57
C ILE A 27 7.96 2.67 8.91
N MET A 28 7.03 3.21 8.10
CA MET A 28 7.24 4.50 7.43
C MET A 28 7.48 5.62 8.45
N LEU A 29 6.69 5.68 9.52
CA LEU A 29 6.83 6.67 10.60
C LEU A 29 8.16 6.54 11.33
N GLU A 30 8.53 5.33 11.74
CA GLU A 30 9.77 5.11 12.48
C GLU A 30 11.01 5.35 11.62
N THR A 31 10.96 5.00 10.33
CA THR A 31 12.02 5.33 9.37
C THR A 31 12.15 6.84 9.18
N TYR A 32 11.04 7.56 9.05
CA TYR A 32 11.05 9.02 8.97
C TYR A 32 11.72 9.66 10.17
N LYS A 33 11.40 9.19 11.39
CA LYS A 33 12.05 9.65 12.63
C LYS A 33 13.53 9.30 12.67
N LEU A 34 13.90 8.08 12.29
CA LEU A 34 15.28 7.62 12.21
C LEU A 34 16.12 8.51 11.28
N CYS A 35 15.51 8.99 10.21
CA CYS A 35 16.10 9.91 9.24
C CYS A 35 15.99 11.39 9.65
N ASN A 36 15.73 11.68 10.93
CA ASN A 36 15.63 13.03 11.49
C ASN A 36 14.46 13.87 10.92
N GLY A 37 13.40 13.24 10.45
CA GLY A 37 12.17 13.92 10.11
C GLY A 37 11.53 14.57 11.33
N THR A 38 11.08 15.82 11.21
CA THR A 38 10.63 16.64 12.34
C THR A 38 9.16 17.04 12.29
N ASN A 39 8.50 16.82 11.17
CA ASN A 39 7.09 17.16 10.98
C ASN A 39 6.29 15.94 10.51
N GLU A 40 5.75 15.17 11.43
CA GLU A 40 5.00 13.94 11.13
C GLU A 40 3.76 14.18 10.25
N GLU A 41 3.20 15.40 10.23
CA GLU A 41 2.02 15.73 9.43
C GLU A 41 2.28 15.58 7.91
N GLU A 42 3.53 15.76 7.48
CA GLU A 42 3.94 15.55 6.08
C GLU A 42 3.79 14.09 5.64
N LEU A 43 3.90 13.16 6.60
CA LEU A 43 3.90 11.73 6.34
C LEU A 43 2.50 11.12 6.27
N TYR A 44 1.53 11.70 6.97
CA TYR A 44 0.18 11.10 7.12
C TYR A 44 -0.51 10.76 5.79
N PRO A 45 -0.44 11.60 4.74
CA PRO A 45 -1.03 11.25 3.44
C PRO A 45 -0.42 9.98 2.82
N PHE A 46 0.88 9.79 2.96
CA PHE A 46 1.61 8.63 2.41
C PHE A 46 1.40 7.37 3.25
N MET A 47 1.33 7.49 4.56
CA MET A 47 0.97 6.40 5.47
C MET A 47 -0.44 5.90 5.17
N ALA A 48 -1.40 6.82 5.01
CA ALA A 48 -2.78 6.49 4.67
C ALA A 48 -2.88 5.84 3.28
N ALA A 49 -2.18 6.38 2.28
CA ALA A 49 -2.14 5.84 0.93
C ALA A 49 -1.58 4.41 0.91
N LEU A 50 -0.46 4.18 1.58
CA LEU A 50 0.16 2.85 1.64
C LEU A 50 -0.75 1.81 2.32
N GLU A 51 -1.46 2.20 3.38
CA GLU A 51 -2.42 1.31 4.04
C GLU A 51 -3.68 1.08 3.19
N MET A 52 -4.15 2.08 2.43
CA MET A 52 -5.23 1.91 1.46
C MET A 52 -4.83 0.96 0.33
N ILE A 53 -3.59 1.09 -0.19
CA ILE A 53 -3.03 0.17 -1.18
C ILE A 53 -2.95 -1.25 -0.63
N HIS A 54 -2.48 -1.45 0.58
CA HIS A 54 -2.50 -2.76 1.21
C HIS A 54 -3.92 -3.29 1.41
N THR A 55 -4.86 -2.42 1.80
CA THR A 55 -6.24 -2.84 2.07
C THR A 55 -6.96 -3.26 0.79
N TYR A 56 -6.81 -2.51 -0.32
CA TYR A 56 -7.43 -2.90 -1.57
C TYR A 56 -6.94 -4.27 -2.04
N SER A 57 -5.65 -4.54 -1.90
CA SER A 57 -5.09 -5.82 -2.31
C SER A 57 -5.71 -6.99 -1.54
N LEU A 58 -5.97 -6.82 -0.23
CA LEU A 58 -6.67 -7.82 0.58
C LEU A 58 -8.14 -7.97 0.19
N VAL A 59 -8.83 -6.85 -0.13
CA VAL A 59 -10.22 -6.88 -0.57
C VAL A 59 -10.37 -7.64 -1.88
N HIS A 60 -9.46 -7.44 -2.84
CA HIS A 60 -9.47 -8.16 -4.10
C HIS A 60 -9.01 -9.61 -3.96
N ASP A 61 -8.04 -9.88 -3.09
CA ASP A 61 -7.56 -11.22 -2.81
C ASP A 61 -8.68 -12.13 -2.23
N ASP A 62 -9.57 -11.55 -1.42
CA ASP A 62 -10.70 -12.26 -0.82
C ASP A 62 -11.83 -12.61 -1.83
N LEU A 63 -11.85 -12.04 -3.04
CA LEU A 63 -12.94 -12.23 -4.01
C LEU A 63 -13.09 -13.68 -4.46
N PRO A 64 -14.30 -14.12 -4.88
CA PRO A 64 -14.53 -15.47 -5.38
C PRO A 64 -13.64 -15.91 -6.54
N ALA A 65 -13.16 -14.97 -7.36
CA ALA A 65 -12.25 -15.23 -8.46
C ALA A 65 -10.77 -15.38 -8.00
N MET A 66 -10.49 -15.14 -6.74
CA MET A 66 -9.17 -15.22 -6.11
C MET A 66 -9.18 -16.31 -5.03
N ASP A 67 -8.96 -15.95 -3.75
CA ASP A 67 -8.91 -16.91 -2.64
C ASP A 67 -10.30 -17.37 -2.16
N ASN A 68 -11.35 -16.62 -2.51
CA ASN A 68 -12.74 -16.89 -2.12
C ASN A 68 -12.93 -17.02 -0.60
N ASP A 69 -12.30 -16.14 0.16
CA ASP A 69 -12.37 -16.16 1.61
C ASP A 69 -13.66 -15.55 2.14
N ASP A 70 -14.34 -16.25 3.04
CA ASP A 70 -15.55 -15.77 3.72
C ASP A 70 -15.24 -14.81 4.87
N TYR A 71 -14.08 -14.98 5.51
CA TYR A 71 -13.68 -14.24 6.72
C TYR A 71 -12.23 -13.77 6.65
N ARG A 72 -12.01 -12.54 7.09
CA ARG A 72 -10.68 -11.97 7.31
C ARG A 72 -10.61 -11.29 8.67
N ARG A 73 -9.61 -11.65 9.48
CA ARG A 73 -9.43 -11.10 10.84
C ARG A 73 -10.68 -11.23 11.72
N GLY A 74 -11.43 -12.34 11.57
CA GLY A 74 -12.64 -12.62 12.34
C GLY A 74 -13.89 -11.84 11.93
N LYS A 75 -13.83 -11.05 10.83
CA LYS A 75 -14.98 -10.37 10.23
C LYS A 75 -15.28 -10.96 8.85
N LEU A 76 -16.53 -10.86 8.39
CA LEU A 76 -16.86 -11.19 7.00
C LEU A 76 -16.00 -10.35 6.05
N THR A 77 -15.55 -10.96 4.95
CA THR A 77 -14.86 -10.23 3.87
C THR A 77 -15.80 -9.21 3.23
N THR A 78 -15.25 -8.23 2.54
CA THR A 78 -16.04 -7.13 1.95
C THR A 78 -17.05 -7.66 0.96
N HIS A 79 -16.67 -8.61 0.10
CA HIS A 79 -17.58 -9.20 -0.88
C HIS A 79 -18.71 -10.03 -0.21
N LYS A 80 -18.45 -10.69 0.91
CA LYS A 80 -19.49 -11.44 1.65
C LYS A 80 -20.48 -10.51 2.34
N LYS A 81 -20.04 -9.32 2.76
CA LYS A 81 -20.91 -8.37 3.47
C LYS A 81 -21.70 -7.46 2.54
N PHE A 82 -21.09 -7.01 1.44
CA PHE A 82 -21.65 -5.98 0.57
C PHE A 82 -22.00 -6.47 -0.84
N GLY A 83 -21.63 -7.68 -1.21
CA GLY A 83 -21.72 -8.22 -2.56
C GLY A 83 -20.38 -8.18 -3.28
N GLU A 84 -20.22 -9.07 -4.28
CA GLU A 84 -18.99 -9.22 -5.06
C GLU A 84 -18.68 -7.95 -5.86
N ASP A 85 -19.70 -7.35 -6.48
CA ASP A 85 -19.63 -6.09 -7.21
C ASP A 85 -19.09 -4.95 -6.33
N PHE A 86 -19.56 -4.84 -5.09
CA PHE A 86 -19.05 -3.85 -4.13
C PHE A 86 -17.68 -4.24 -3.54
N GLY A 87 -17.32 -5.50 -3.49
CA GLY A 87 -15.95 -5.95 -3.21
C GLY A 87 -14.97 -5.42 -4.26
N ILE A 88 -15.29 -5.58 -5.55
CA ILE A 88 -14.49 -5.06 -6.66
C ILE A 88 -14.38 -3.53 -6.58
N LEU A 89 -15.53 -2.83 -6.54
CA LEU A 89 -15.57 -1.37 -6.52
C LEU A 89 -14.91 -0.76 -5.28
N ALA A 90 -14.97 -1.43 -4.12
CA ALA A 90 -14.31 -0.96 -2.90
C ALA A 90 -12.78 -1.04 -3.03
N GLY A 91 -12.25 -2.12 -3.61
CA GLY A 91 -10.83 -2.23 -3.91
C GLY A 91 -10.36 -1.15 -4.89
N ASP A 92 -11.07 -0.97 -6.02
CA ASP A 92 -10.77 0.08 -7.01
C ASP A 92 -10.83 1.47 -6.37
N GLY A 93 -11.87 1.72 -5.55
CA GLY A 93 -12.04 2.99 -4.85
C GLY A 93 -10.92 3.29 -3.87
N LEU A 94 -10.46 2.29 -3.10
CA LEU A 94 -9.34 2.43 -2.17
C LEU A 94 -8.02 2.70 -2.90
N LEU A 95 -7.76 1.98 -4.00
CA LEU A 95 -6.56 2.19 -4.81
C LEU A 95 -6.54 3.62 -5.39
N ASN A 96 -7.66 4.05 -6.00
CA ASN A 96 -7.76 5.41 -6.53
C ASN A 96 -7.61 6.47 -5.44
N LEU A 97 -8.27 6.30 -4.28
CA LEU A 97 -8.19 7.23 -3.16
C LEU A 97 -6.77 7.35 -2.60
N ALA A 98 -5.99 6.27 -2.62
CA ALA A 98 -4.58 6.31 -2.24
C ALA A 98 -3.78 7.28 -3.13
N TYR A 99 -3.93 7.18 -4.45
CA TYR A 99 -3.29 8.11 -5.38
C TYR A 99 -3.83 9.53 -5.25
N GLU A 100 -5.14 9.72 -5.12
CA GLU A 100 -5.73 11.05 -4.87
C GLU A 100 -5.12 11.70 -3.62
N THR A 101 -4.91 10.93 -2.55
CA THR A 101 -4.36 11.41 -1.28
C THR A 101 -2.91 11.88 -1.45
N MET A 102 -2.05 11.09 -2.11
CA MET A 102 -0.66 11.47 -2.38
C MET A 102 -0.57 12.68 -3.33
N LEU A 103 -1.34 12.69 -4.42
CA LEU A 103 -1.39 13.80 -5.37
C LEU A 103 -1.89 15.09 -4.72
N SER A 104 -2.85 15.00 -3.81
CA SER A 104 -3.34 16.16 -3.04
C SER A 104 -2.25 16.75 -2.16
N ALA A 105 -1.42 15.91 -1.52
CA ALA A 105 -0.28 16.39 -0.72
C ALA A 105 0.76 17.11 -1.59
N ILE A 106 1.11 16.52 -2.75
CA ILE A 106 2.03 17.14 -3.73
C ILE A 106 1.48 18.47 -4.22
N HIS A 107 0.20 18.51 -4.58
CA HIS A 107 -0.44 19.73 -5.05
C HIS A 107 -0.50 20.83 -3.99
N LYS A 108 -0.75 20.45 -2.73
CA LYS A 108 -0.71 21.39 -1.59
C LYS A 108 0.69 21.99 -1.41
N ALA A 109 1.74 21.19 -1.47
CA ALA A 109 3.14 21.66 -1.42
C ALA A 109 3.44 22.61 -2.58
N ALA A 110 3.02 22.28 -3.81
CA ALA A 110 3.19 23.16 -4.97
C ALA A 110 2.49 24.50 -4.81
N LYS A 111 1.28 24.53 -4.23
CA LYS A 111 0.55 25.78 -3.96
C LYS A 111 1.22 26.69 -2.92
N THR A 112 1.93 26.12 -1.97
CA THR A 112 2.70 26.90 -0.97
C THR A 112 4.07 27.32 -1.47
N GLY A 113 4.48 26.87 -2.66
CA GLY A 113 5.80 27.19 -3.24
C GLY A 113 6.95 26.35 -2.66
N ASP A 114 6.66 25.31 -1.90
CA ASP A 114 7.68 24.42 -1.32
C ASP A 114 8.16 23.40 -2.36
N ALA A 115 9.11 23.84 -3.19
CA ALA A 115 9.68 23.01 -4.25
C ALA A 115 10.39 21.75 -3.72
N GLN A 116 11.00 21.81 -2.53
CA GLN A 116 11.66 20.66 -1.91
C GLN A 116 10.66 19.61 -1.44
N ALA A 117 9.56 20.03 -0.82
CA ALA A 117 8.49 19.12 -0.46
C ALA A 117 7.85 18.48 -1.71
N VAL A 118 7.65 19.24 -2.79
CA VAL A 118 7.12 18.70 -4.06
C VAL A 118 8.03 17.58 -4.58
N LEU A 119 9.35 17.78 -4.58
CA LEU A 119 10.30 16.76 -5.04
C LEU A 119 10.26 15.51 -4.16
N ARG A 120 10.34 15.66 -2.82
CA ARG A 120 10.30 14.53 -1.89
C ARG A 120 8.98 13.76 -1.97
N TYR A 121 7.85 14.47 -2.02
CA TYR A 121 6.52 13.84 -2.08
C TYR A 121 6.29 13.13 -3.42
N SER A 122 6.76 13.71 -4.53
CA SER A 122 6.69 13.06 -5.84
C SER A 122 7.54 11.79 -5.88
N ALA A 123 8.76 11.83 -5.35
CA ALA A 123 9.64 10.67 -5.28
C ALA A 123 9.07 9.56 -4.36
N ALA A 124 8.49 9.93 -3.22
CA ALA A 124 7.84 8.95 -2.33
C ALA A 124 6.60 8.32 -2.98
N ALA A 125 5.78 9.12 -3.67
CA ALA A 125 4.62 8.63 -4.41
C ALA A 125 5.03 7.69 -5.56
N ASP A 126 6.11 8.00 -6.27
CA ASP A 126 6.67 7.17 -7.34
C ASP A 126 7.12 5.81 -6.81
N VAL A 127 7.88 5.78 -5.71
CA VAL A 127 8.29 4.52 -5.05
C VAL A 127 7.09 3.70 -4.62
N ILE A 128 6.10 4.30 -3.96
CA ILE A 128 4.89 3.58 -3.53
C ILE A 128 4.15 3.01 -4.74
N ALA A 129 4.00 3.77 -5.82
CA ALA A 129 3.33 3.34 -7.03
C ALA A 129 4.06 2.18 -7.72
N ASN A 130 5.38 2.26 -7.86
CA ASN A 130 6.19 1.20 -8.47
C ASN A 130 6.16 -0.08 -7.65
N LYS A 131 6.36 0.00 -6.33
CA LYS A 131 6.33 -1.16 -5.43
C LYS A 131 4.94 -1.79 -5.28
N ALA A 132 3.86 -1.04 -5.52
CA ALA A 132 2.51 -1.56 -5.60
C ALA A 132 2.16 -2.16 -6.96
N GLY A 133 2.88 -1.79 -8.01
CA GLY A 133 2.59 -2.06 -9.42
C GLY A 133 2.99 -3.45 -9.92
N VAL A 134 3.12 -3.55 -11.25
CA VAL A 134 3.40 -4.81 -11.98
C VAL A 134 4.78 -5.36 -11.64
N ASP A 135 5.76 -4.50 -11.40
CA ASP A 135 7.11 -4.88 -10.98
C ASP A 135 7.25 -4.98 -9.45
N GLY A 136 6.13 -4.97 -8.74
CA GLY A 136 6.00 -5.07 -7.29
C GLY A 136 4.89 -6.04 -6.87
N MET A 137 4.03 -5.57 -5.94
CA MET A 137 3.00 -6.41 -5.31
C MET A 137 2.06 -7.09 -6.32
N VAL A 138 1.58 -6.38 -7.35
CA VAL A 138 0.69 -6.96 -8.38
C VAL A 138 1.41 -8.07 -9.16
N GLY A 139 2.70 -7.89 -9.48
CA GLY A 139 3.49 -8.93 -10.15
C GLY A 139 3.66 -10.19 -9.31
N GLY A 140 3.94 -10.02 -8.01
CA GLY A 140 4.00 -11.14 -7.06
C GLY A 140 2.67 -11.87 -6.94
N GLN A 141 1.57 -11.14 -6.83
CA GLN A 141 0.21 -11.71 -6.80
C GLN A 141 -0.15 -12.42 -8.11
N SER A 142 0.25 -11.87 -9.25
CA SER A 142 -0.01 -12.48 -10.56
C SER A 142 0.64 -13.87 -10.67
N LEU A 143 1.88 -14.03 -10.20
CA LEU A 143 2.54 -15.33 -10.21
C LEU A 143 1.90 -16.29 -9.21
N ASP A 144 1.51 -15.82 -8.03
CA ASP A 144 0.84 -16.61 -7.00
C ASP A 144 -0.47 -17.22 -7.54
N VAL A 145 -1.32 -16.40 -8.14
CA VAL A 145 -2.57 -16.86 -8.80
C VAL A 145 -2.31 -17.82 -9.95
N MET A 146 -1.31 -17.55 -10.78
CA MET A 146 -0.97 -18.43 -11.92
C MET A 146 -0.50 -19.81 -11.45
N LEU A 147 0.08 -19.90 -10.27
CA LEU A 147 0.63 -21.14 -9.69
C LEU A 147 -0.27 -21.77 -8.62
N THR A 148 -1.48 -21.27 -8.41
CA THR A 148 -2.46 -21.88 -7.50
C THR A 148 -2.63 -23.36 -7.81
N ASP A 149 -2.55 -24.22 -6.79
CA ASP A 149 -2.62 -25.69 -6.89
C ASP A 149 -1.54 -26.36 -7.77
N LYS A 150 -0.45 -25.65 -8.07
CA LYS A 150 0.69 -26.19 -8.82
C LYS A 150 1.94 -26.24 -7.93
N PRO A 151 2.85 -27.21 -8.18
CA PRO A 151 4.13 -27.22 -7.48
C PRO A 151 4.95 -25.98 -7.88
N MET A 152 5.54 -25.34 -6.89
CA MET A 152 6.43 -24.18 -7.07
C MET A 152 7.89 -24.61 -6.82
N ASN A 153 8.81 -24.04 -7.57
CA ASN A 153 10.21 -24.11 -7.25
C ASN A 153 10.62 -22.97 -6.30
N GLU A 154 11.81 -23.04 -5.74
CA GLU A 154 12.33 -22.06 -4.78
C GLU A 154 12.36 -20.64 -5.34
N GLU A 155 12.81 -20.46 -6.58
CA GLU A 155 12.88 -19.16 -7.26
C GLU A 155 11.49 -18.52 -7.41
N GLN A 156 10.47 -19.29 -7.74
CA GLN A 156 9.09 -18.81 -7.85
C GLN A 156 8.53 -18.41 -6.49
N LEU A 157 8.82 -19.20 -5.47
CA LEU A 157 8.39 -18.91 -4.10
C LEU A 157 9.05 -17.63 -3.58
N ASP A 158 10.36 -17.47 -3.77
CA ASP A 158 11.11 -16.27 -3.43
C ASP A 158 10.55 -15.03 -4.13
N TYR A 159 10.26 -15.15 -5.44
CA TYR A 159 9.66 -14.06 -6.21
C TYR A 159 8.30 -13.62 -5.64
N ILE A 160 7.43 -14.59 -5.31
CA ILE A 160 6.11 -14.30 -4.72
C ILE A 160 6.27 -13.60 -3.36
N PHE A 161 7.06 -14.16 -2.44
CA PHE A 161 7.26 -13.56 -1.12
C PHE A 161 7.87 -12.16 -1.20
N ARG A 162 8.88 -12.01 -2.03
CA ARG A 162 9.55 -10.73 -2.22
C ARG A 162 8.58 -9.66 -2.71
N LEU A 163 7.79 -9.96 -3.74
CA LEU A 163 6.96 -8.95 -4.38
C LEU A 163 5.57 -8.85 -3.75
N LYS A 164 4.85 -9.96 -3.56
CA LYS A 164 3.49 -9.92 -2.96
C LYS A 164 3.51 -9.33 -1.56
N THR A 165 4.51 -9.66 -0.74
CA THR A 165 4.57 -9.25 0.67
C THR A 165 5.62 -8.18 0.92
N GLY A 166 6.83 -8.37 0.40
CA GLY A 166 8.00 -7.54 0.69
C GLY A 166 7.95 -6.15 0.05
N ALA A 167 7.47 -6.03 -1.19
CA ALA A 167 7.51 -4.78 -1.94
C ALA A 167 6.87 -3.58 -1.21
N LEU A 168 5.72 -3.76 -0.55
CA LEU A 168 5.10 -2.70 0.24
C LEU A 168 5.81 -2.42 1.56
N ILE A 169 6.62 -3.34 2.08
CA ILE A 169 7.49 -3.10 3.23
C ILE A 169 8.69 -2.27 2.78
N GLU A 170 9.32 -2.61 1.66
CA GLU A 170 10.37 -1.80 1.03
C GLU A 170 9.86 -0.37 0.77
N ALA A 171 8.64 -0.23 0.20
CA ALA A 171 8.02 1.08 -0.03
C ALA A 171 7.87 1.89 1.26
N ALA A 172 7.52 1.25 2.39
CA ALA A 172 7.37 1.93 3.67
C ALA A 172 8.70 2.52 4.17
N PHE A 173 9.79 1.73 4.10
CA PHE A 173 11.12 2.20 4.46
C PHE A 173 11.59 3.33 3.55
N MET A 174 11.53 3.11 2.22
CA MET A 174 11.99 4.09 1.24
C MET A 174 11.23 5.41 1.34
N ALA A 175 9.89 5.37 1.36
CA ALA A 175 9.07 6.58 1.41
C ALA A 175 9.28 7.36 2.71
N GLY A 176 9.44 6.68 3.86
CA GLY A 176 9.78 7.34 5.13
C GLY A 176 11.10 8.13 5.04
N GLY A 177 12.15 7.50 4.51
CA GLY A 177 13.45 8.15 4.31
C GLY A 177 13.42 9.30 3.29
N ILE A 178 12.77 9.10 2.14
CA ILE A 178 12.63 10.11 1.09
C ILE A 178 11.91 11.36 1.61
N ILE A 179 10.80 11.20 2.32
CA ILE A 179 10.04 12.33 2.87
C ILE A 179 10.86 13.06 3.94
N ALA A 180 11.66 12.35 4.73
CA ALA A 180 12.61 12.95 5.67
C ALA A 180 13.76 13.70 4.98
N GLY A 181 13.99 13.48 3.68
CA GLY A 181 15.04 14.14 2.91
C GLY A 181 16.35 13.36 2.81
N CYS A 182 16.30 12.04 2.98
CA CYS A 182 17.46 11.17 2.75
C CYS A 182 17.93 11.22 1.30
N ASP A 183 19.22 11.08 1.10
CA ASP A 183 19.82 10.94 -0.23
C ASP A 183 19.60 9.53 -0.82
N GLU A 184 20.02 9.36 -2.08
CA GLU A 184 19.84 8.11 -2.81
C GLU A 184 20.59 6.93 -2.17
N ASN A 185 21.76 7.16 -1.56
CA ASN A 185 22.52 6.07 -0.93
C ASN A 185 21.80 5.54 0.31
N VAL A 186 21.28 6.44 1.15
CA VAL A 186 20.48 6.05 2.32
C VAL A 186 19.19 5.38 1.87
N THR A 187 18.53 5.89 0.83
CA THR A 187 17.31 5.28 0.29
C THR A 187 17.55 3.86 -0.20
N LYS A 188 18.67 3.56 -0.84
CA LYS A 188 19.05 2.18 -1.22
C LYS A 188 19.27 1.26 -0.01
N LEU A 189 19.92 1.76 1.04
CA LEU A 189 20.07 0.98 2.28
C LEU A 189 18.73 0.69 2.95
N LEU A 190 17.79 1.64 2.89
CA LEU A 190 16.43 1.45 3.39
C LEU A 190 15.64 0.42 2.55
N GLU A 191 15.83 0.40 1.23
CA GLU A 191 15.28 -0.62 0.34
C GLU A 191 15.82 -2.02 0.71
N GLU A 192 17.14 -2.17 0.84
CA GLU A 192 17.77 -3.43 1.25
C GLU A 192 17.28 -3.89 2.64
N THR A 193 17.11 -2.94 3.58
CA THR A 193 16.56 -3.23 4.91
C THR A 193 15.11 -3.73 4.80
N GLY A 194 14.30 -3.06 3.99
CA GLY A 194 12.91 -3.45 3.73
C GLY A 194 12.81 -4.82 3.10
N TYR A 195 13.67 -5.13 2.13
CA TYR A 195 13.79 -6.45 1.52
C TYR A 195 14.05 -7.54 2.56
N ASN A 196 15.09 -7.37 3.39
CA ASN A 196 15.47 -8.37 4.39
C ASN A 196 14.40 -8.59 5.46
N ILE A 197 13.68 -7.53 5.87
CA ILE A 197 12.59 -7.62 6.85
C ILE A 197 11.32 -8.22 6.20
N GLY A 198 11.05 -7.89 4.95
CA GLY A 198 9.89 -8.42 4.23
C GLY A 198 10.02 -9.91 3.91
N PHE A 199 11.24 -10.44 3.89
CA PHE A 199 11.54 -11.85 3.62
C PHE A 199 11.61 -12.71 4.90
N ALA A 200 11.75 -12.11 6.09
CA ALA A 200 11.87 -12.80 7.39
C ALA A 200 10.50 -13.16 7.98
#